data_52184f90fe82c62fc309c7a90126a975
#
_entry.id   52184f90fe82c62fc309c7a90126a975
#
_cell.length_a   1.000
_cell.length_b   1.000
_cell.length_c   1.000
_cell.angle_alpha   90.00
_cell.angle_beta   90.00
_cell.angle_gamma   90.00
#
_symmetry.space_group_name_H-M   'P 1'
#
loop_
_entity.id
_entity.type
_entity.pdbx_description
1 polymer ?
#
loop_
_entity_poly.entity_id
_entity_poly.type
_entity_poly.pdbx_seq_one_letter_code
_entity_poly.pdbx_strand_id
1 'polypeptide(L)'
;MGTVGRVRLIRPAVALVTALSLITVTASASRPPERPVIALTDVLPAVAEASPAPGDGFRLTSGTVITASGAAAPVAGRLAEALRPGTGFPLPVVADSGARAIALVLEPGHPDEGYRLDIGPAGVTLRATRPAGLFAGVQTLRQLLPPEIESDAPQRRRWVLPAGTIVDAPRYAYRGAMLDLARHFHEPAEIRRYLDQLSRFKINHLHLHLSDDQGWRIRIDSWPKLTEVGGAPGTGVGGAGGGFLTKDDYRELVRYAADRFITIVPEIDMPGHVNAAQVAYPELTCDGVAPRPRTDMRVGYSSLCVSADVTYRFAEDVIRELAEMTPGPYLHVGGDEAMSTPHGSYLTFQKRVLPLVRKYGKIPYGWHEIAQSPSAAGAVIQFWGRERNSPSVATAVAAGSRVVLSPANRSYLDMKYDMLTPGGLAWAGYIEVRTAYDWDPARLLSDVPESAILGVEAPLWSETLRDSGDIDFLAFPRLVAIAELGWSPRAAHDWSSFRARLGAYGPRWIRDGVGFHRSPQINWS
;
A
#
# COMPACT_ATOMS: atom_id res chain seq x y z
N MET A 1 67.71 46.17 58.12
CA MET A 1 68.64 47.29 57.86
C MET A 1 68.58 47.57 56.35
N GLY A 2 68.37 48.82 55.97
CA GLY A 2 68.57 49.34 54.62
C GLY A 2 67.28 49.81 53.92
N THR A 3 66.83 50.96 54.37
CA THR A 3 65.93 51.89 53.66
C THR A 3 66.60 52.46 52.41
N VAL A 4 65.84 52.83 51.41
CA VAL A 4 65.95 53.92 50.42
C VAL A 4 65.16 53.54 49.20
N GLY A 5 64.26 54.24 48.59
CA GLY A 5 63.99 55.66 48.50
C GLY A 5 63.07 55.80 47.26
N ARG A 6 61.93 56.45 47.41
CA ARG A 6 60.98 56.71 46.30
C ARG A 6 61.50 57.80 45.36
N VAL A 7 61.57 57.55 44.07
CA VAL A 7 61.64 58.59 43.04
C VAL A 7 60.30 58.59 42.24
N ARG A 8 59.58 59.71 42.33
CA ARG A 8 58.41 60.03 41.50
C ARG A 8 58.90 60.56 40.14
N LEU A 9 58.46 59.91 39.06
CA LEU A 9 58.58 60.47 37.71
C LEU A 9 57.21 60.80 37.20
N ILE A 10 56.99 62.07 36.95
CA ILE A 10 55.78 62.66 36.32
C ILE A 10 55.88 62.38 34.80
N ARG A 11 54.92 61.80 34.21
CA ARG A 11 54.77 61.71 32.76
C ARG A 11 53.54 62.49 32.29
N PRO A 12 53.63 63.23 31.17
CA PRO A 12 52.49 64.01 30.66
C PRO A 12 51.50 63.13 29.96
N ALA A 13 50.19 63.47 30.12
CA ALA A 13 49.07 62.84 29.44
C ALA A 13 48.98 63.32 27.98
N VAL A 14 49.10 62.42 27.02
CA VAL A 14 48.72 62.65 25.61
C VAL A 14 47.34 62.15 25.42
N ALA A 15 46.41 63.03 25.19
CA ALA A 15 45.03 62.67 24.85
C ALA A 15 44.96 62.26 23.39
N LEU A 16 44.72 60.97 23.15
CA LEU A 16 44.44 60.41 21.81
C LEU A 16 42.93 60.39 21.58
N VAL A 17 42.42 61.27 20.72
CA VAL A 17 41.01 61.27 20.26
C VAL A 17 40.88 60.23 19.18
N THR A 18 40.36 59.07 19.53
CA THR A 18 39.96 58.05 18.54
C THR A 18 38.56 58.31 18.06
N ALA A 19 38.41 58.73 16.79
CA ALA A 19 37.13 58.83 16.11
C ALA A 19 36.64 57.38 15.78
N LEU A 20 35.60 56.94 16.47
CA LEU A 20 34.93 55.66 16.20
C LEU A 20 33.95 55.89 15.01
N SER A 21 34.37 55.51 13.81
CA SER A 21 33.47 55.42 12.66
C SER A 21 32.53 54.21 12.82
N LEU A 22 31.25 54.41 13.15
CA LEU A 22 30.23 53.35 13.10
C LEU A 22 29.99 52.99 11.62
N ILE A 23 30.57 51.86 11.19
CA ILE A 23 30.16 51.22 9.94
C ILE A 23 28.87 50.44 10.25
N THR A 24 27.70 50.98 9.87
CA THR A 24 26.45 50.27 9.86
C THR A 24 26.49 49.24 8.71
N VAL A 25 26.84 48.00 9.03
CA VAL A 25 26.65 46.86 8.12
C VAL A 25 25.19 46.55 8.11
N THR A 26 24.45 47.06 7.11
CA THR A 26 23.12 46.57 6.78
C THR A 26 23.29 45.15 6.26
N ALA A 27 23.08 44.16 7.12
CA ALA A 27 22.93 42.78 6.71
C ALA A 27 21.64 42.70 5.86
N SER A 28 21.78 42.74 4.53
CA SER A 28 20.73 42.26 3.64
C SER A 28 20.49 40.79 4.01
N ALA A 29 19.42 40.52 4.74
CA ALA A 29 18.94 39.16 4.92
C ALA A 29 18.66 38.60 3.53
N SER A 30 19.58 37.85 2.99
CA SER A 30 19.37 37.10 1.75
C SER A 30 18.16 36.20 1.99
N ARG A 31 17.09 36.44 1.22
CA ARG A 31 15.92 35.59 1.20
C ARG A 31 16.41 34.16 0.97
N PRO A 32 16.04 33.19 1.83
CA PRO A 32 16.45 31.82 1.57
C PRO A 32 16.02 31.44 0.15
N PRO A 33 16.84 30.70 -0.60
CA PRO A 33 16.51 30.34 -1.98
C PRO A 33 15.12 29.70 -1.99
N GLU A 34 14.21 30.26 -2.77
CA GLU A 34 12.90 29.67 -3.00
C GLU A 34 13.16 28.26 -3.55
N ARG A 35 12.76 27.22 -2.81
CA ARG A 35 12.85 25.85 -3.34
C ARG A 35 12.03 25.80 -4.63
N PRO A 36 12.51 25.09 -5.67
CA PRO A 36 11.82 25.00 -6.93
C PRO A 36 10.38 24.48 -6.71
N VAL A 37 9.45 25.04 -7.43
CA VAL A 37 8.06 24.53 -7.49
C VAL A 37 8.13 23.10 -8.01
N ILE A 38 7.43 22.16 -7.36
CA ILE A 38 7.37 20.75 -7.77
C ILE A 38 6.77 20.70 -9.19
N ALA A 39 7.41 20.00 -10.11
CA ALA A 39 6.87 19.87 -11.47
C ALA A 39 5.64 18.94 -11.49
N LEU A 40 4.74 19.13 -12.46
CA LEU A 40 3.55 18.29 -12.63
C LEU A 40 3.90 16.79 -12.81
N THR A 41 5.11 16.51 -13.26
CA THR A 41 5.64 15.16 -13.47
C THR A 41 6.34 14.55 -12.25
N ASP A 42 6.53 15.32 -11.16
CA ASP A 42 7.30 14.88 -9.98
C ASP A 42 6.42 14.10 -8.98
N VAL A 43 5.47 13.34 -9.47
CA VAL A 43 4.52 12.58 -8.65
C VAL A 43 4.70 11.06 -8.82
N LEU A 44 4.28 10.31 -7.83
CA LEU A 44 4.30 8.84 -7.78
C LEU A 44 2.87 8.30 -7.51
N PRO A 45 2.42 7.34 -8.29
CA PRO A 45 2.93 6.86 -9.59
C PRO A 45 2.97 7.96 -10.65
N ALA A 46 3.81 7.77 -11.71
CA ALA A 46 3.87 8.69 -12.84
C ALA A 46 2.52 8.86 -13.50
N VAL A 47 2.15 10.09 -13.81
CA VAL A 47 0.90 10.40 -14.52
C VAL A 47 1.02 10.11 -16.01
N ALA A 48 -0.11 9.82 -16.65
CA ALA A 48 -0.14 9.49 -18.08
C ALA A 48 0.23 10.71 -18.95
N GLU A 49 -0.35 11.87 -18.64
CA GLU A 49 -0.10 13.10 -19.40
C GLU A 49 0.01 14.29 -18.44
N ALA A 50 1.01 15.14 -18.63
CA ALA A 50 1.19 16.39 -17.93
C ALA A 50 1.59 17.49 -18.89
N SER A 51 0.85 18.59 -18.88
CA SER A 51 1.07 19.77 -19.73
C SER A 51 1.26 21.01 -18.85
N PRO A 52 2.51 21.39 -18.53
CA PRO A 52 2.79 22.61 -17.78
C PRO A 52 2.27 23.86 -18.52
N ALA A 53 1.72 24.81 -17.77
CA ALA A 53 1.33 26.11 -18.30
C ALA A 53 2.27 27.21 -17.77
N PRO A 54 2.52 28.28 -18.57
CA PRO A 54 3.30 29.42 -18.10
C PRO A 54 2.56 30.21 -17.02
N GLY A 55 3.30 30.91 -16.16
CA GLY A 55 2.80 31.81 -15.14
C GLY A 55 2.69 31.20 -13.76
N ASP A 56 2.09 31.99 -12.86
CA ASP A 56 1.91 31.60 -11.45
C ASP A 56 0.87 30.49 -11.34
N GLY A 57 1.17 29.48 -10.53
CA GLY A 57 0.22 28.44 -10.17
C GLY A 57 -0.84 28.91 -9.17
N PHE A 58 -1.57 27.96 -8.61
CA PHE A 58 -2.59 28.26 -7.60
C PHE A 58 -1.96 28.37 -6.21
N ARG A 59 -2.11 29.51 -5.58
CA ARG A 59 -1.66 29.73 -4.20
C ARG A 59 -2.80 29.47 -3.22
N LEU A 60 -2.64 28.49 -2.32
CA LEU A 60 -3.52 28.27 -1.19
C LEU A 60 -3.33 29.40 -0.15
N THR A 61 -4.41 29.85 0.43
CA THR A 61 -4.46 30.86 1.50
C THR A 61 -5.51 30.47 2.53
N SER A 62 -5.59 31.19 3.64
CA SER A 62 -6.66 31.01 4.64
C SER A 62 -8.07 31.25 4.08
N GLY A 63 -8.19 31.97 2.97
CA GLY A 63 -9.46 32.20 2.26
C GLY A 63 -9.75 31.18 1.16
N THR A 64 -8.90 30.18 0.95
CA THR A 64 -9.17 29.11 -0.03
C THR A 64 -10.30 28.22 0.47
N VAL A 65 -11.25 27.90 -0.40
CA VAL A 65 -12.34 26.96 -0.13
C VAL A 65 -12.22 25.73 -1.04
N ILE A 66 -12.84 24.63 -0.63
CA ILE A 66 -12.99 23.44 -1.46
C ILE A 66 -14.46 23.34 -1.84
N THR A 67 -14.76 23.21 -3.14
CA THR A 67 -16.14 23.07 -3.61
C THR A 67 -16.41 21.66 -4.07
N ALA A 68 -17.52 21.08 -3.59
CA ALA A 68 -18.00 19.77 -4.01
C ALA A 68 -19.47 19.62 -3.64
N SER A 69 -20.21 18.83 -4.42
CA SER A 69 -21.60 18.48 -4.14
C SER A 69 -21.84 16.97 -4.33
N GLY A 70 -22.92 16.48 -3.73
CA GLY A 70 -23.34 15.09 -3.89
C GLY A 70 -22.22 14.10 -3.52
N ALA A 71 -21.98 13.10 -4.37
CA ALA A 71 -20.98 12.05 -4.14
C ALA A 71 -19.50 12.52 -4.18
N ALA A 72 -19.23 13.77 -4.60
CA ALA A 72 -17.89 14.35 -4.53
C ALA A 72 -17.56 14.91 -3.12
N ALA A 73 -18.57 15.26 -2.31
CA ALA A 73 -18.37 15.91 -1.02
C ALA A 73 -17.53 15.08 -0.02
N PRO A 74 -17.68 13.74 0.13
CA PRO A 74 -16.81 12.95 0.98
C PRO A 74 -15.34 13.02 0.55
N VAL A 75 -15.04 13.01 -0.76
CA VAL A 75 -13.66 13.13 -1.27
C VAL A 75 -13.08 14.52 -0.97
N ALA A 76 -13.88 15.57 -1.10
CA ALA A 76 -13.49 16.93 -0.71
C ALA A 76 -13.19 17.03 0.79
N GLY A 77 -13.96 16.32 1.63
CA GLY A 77 -13.67 16.17 3.06
C GLY A 77 -12.29 15.57 3.30
N ARG A 78 -11.95 14.49 2.61
CA ARG A 78 -10.62 13.85 2.70
C ARG A 78 -9.49 14.77 2.24
N LEU A 79 -9.71 15.56 1.17
CA LEU A 79 -8.74 16.57 0.75
C LEU A 79 -8.53 17.63 1.86
N ALA A 80 -9.62 18.14 2.44
CA ALA A 80 -9.55 19.11 3.53
C ALA A 80 -8.80 18.54 4.76
N GLU A 81 -9.13 17.33 5.18
CA GLU A 81 -8.46 16.60 6.26
C GLU A 81 -6.95 16.47 6.02
N ALA A 82 -6.54 16.15 4.78
CA ALA A 82 -5.14 15.98 4.42
C ALA A 82 -4.35 17.29 4.40
N LEU A 83 -5.00 18.44 4.10
CA LEU A 83 -4.29 19.72 3.93
C LEU A 83 -4.33 20.62 5.16
N ARG A 84 -5.36 20.50 6.01
CA ARG A 84 -5.54 21.38 7.18
C ARG A 84 -4.39 21.35 8.18
N PRO A 85 -3.87 20.20 8.59
CA PRO A 85 -2.81 20.16 9.60
C PRO A 85 -1.58 20.93 9.16
N GLY A 86 -1.01 20.62 8.01
CA GLY A 86 0.22 21.26 7.50
C GLY A 86 0.05 22.71 7.13
N THR A 87 -1.11 23.08 6.54
CA THR A 87 -1.37 24.48 6.13
C THR A 87 -1.80 25.38 7.28
N GLY A 88 -2.50 24.85 8.28
CA GLY A 88 -3.21 25.63 9.30
C GLY A 88 -4.40 26.42 8.74
N PHE A 89 -4.84 26.15 7.51
CA PHE A 89 -5.95 26.84 6.88
C PHE A 89 -7.28 26.11 7.13
N PRO A 90 -8.42 26.82 7.27
CA PRO A 90 -9.70 26.18 7.56
C PRO A 90 -10.23 25.33 6.41
N LEU A 91 -9.92 25.67 5.15
CA LEU A 91 -10.31 24.96 3.93
C LEU A 91 -11.74 24.39 4.03
N PRO A 92 -12.78 25.25 4.19
CA PRO A 92 -14.14 24.77 4.32
C PRO A 92 -14.59 24.08 3.04
N VAL A 93 -15.35 22.99 3.21
CA VAL A 93 -15.99 22.29 2.10
C VAL A 93 -17.40 22.85 1.94
N VAL A 94 -17.70 23.42 0.77
CA VAL A 94 -18.98 24.08 0.46
C VAL A 94 -19.52 23.56 -0.89
N ALA A 95 -20.83 23.69 -1.11
CA ALA A 95 -21.45 23.20 -2.35
C ALA A 95 -21.05 24.03 -3.57
N ASP A 96 -20.92 25.35 -3.40
CA ASP A 96 -20.54 26.31 -4.45
C ASP A 96 -19.83 27.51 -3.84
N SER A 97 -18.99 28.17 -4.63
CA SER A 97 -18.26 29.37 -4.25
C SER A 97 -17.90 30.18 -5.48
N GLY A 98 -18.25 31.46 -5.50
CA GLY A 98 -17.77 32.41 -6.51
C GLY A 98 -16.31 32.83 -6.34
N ALA A 99 -15.57 32.26 -5.40
CA ALA A 99 -14.21 32.63 -5.02
C ALA A 99 -13.15 31.65 -5.59
N ARG A 100 -11.88 31.98 -5.37
CA ARG A 100 -10.73 31.10 -5.64
C ARG A 100 -10.87 29.79 -4.87
N ALA A 101 -11.15 28.69 -5.59
CA ALA A 101 -11.51 27.41 -5.01
C ALA A 101 -10.68 26.27 -5.58
N ILE A 102 -10.67 25.16 -4.83
CA ILE A 102 -10.34 23.82 -5.34
C ILE A 102 -11.68 23.11 -5.58
N ALA A 103 -12.09 22.97 -6.84
CA ALA A 103 -13.36 22.39 -7.22
C ALA A 103 -13.20 20.89 -7.55
N LEU A 104 -13.99 20.04 -6.90
CA LEU A 104 -14.12 18.62 -7.22
C LEU A 104 -15.44 18.38 -7.94
N VAL A 105 -15.37 17.93 -9.19
CA VAL A 105 -16.53 17.82 -10.09
C VAL A 105 -16.66 16.40 -10.60
N LEU A 106 -17.85 15.83 -10.47
CA LEU A 106 -18.19 14.57 -11.11
C LEU A 106 -18.86 14.87 -12.47
N GLU A 107 -18.22 14.42 -13.54
CA GLU A 107 -18.74 14.53 -14.90
C GLU A 107 -18.37 13.28 -15.73
N PRO A 108 -19.16 12.88 -16.71
CA PRO A 108 -18.85 11.73 -17.57
C PRO A 108 -17.64 12.04 -18.48
N GLY A 109 -17.01 10.97 -19.00
CA GLY A 109 -15.95 11.08 -20.00
C GLY A 109 -14.56 10.66 -19.55
N HIS A 110 -14.41 10.22 -18.30
CA HIS A 110 -13.16 9.65 -17.77
C HIS A 110 -13.33 8.16 -17.46
N PRO A 111 -12.25 7.34 -17.50
CA PRO A 111 -12.26 5.99 -16.94
C PRO A 111 -12.68 5.99 -15.45
N ASP A 112 -13.10 4.86 -14.91
CA ASP A 112 -13.67 4.77 -13.55
C ASP A 112 -12.77 5.39 -12.46
N GLU A 113 -11.46 5.20 -12.53
CA GLU A 113 -10.48 5.82 -11.61
C GLU A 113 -9.67 6.94 -12.30
N GLY A 114 -10.00 7.28 -13.55
CA GLY A 114 -9.35 8.37 -14.29
C GLY A 114 -9.81 9.74 -13.84
N TYR A 115 -8.95 10.74 -14.03
CA TYR A 115 -9.24 12.13 -13.69
C TYR A 115 -8.54 13.12 -14.62
N ARG A 116 -9.06 14.36 -14.61
CA ARG A 116 -8.40 15.54 -15.16
C ARG A 116 -8.22 16.58 -14.05
N LEU A 117 -7.01 17.10 -13.90
CA LEU A 117 -6.66 18.14 -12.93
C LEU A 117 -6.14 19.37 -13.67
N ASP A 118 -6.91 20.46 -13.63
CA ASP A 118 -6.55 21.76 -14.21
C ASP A 118 -6.17 22.72 -13.09
N ILE A 119 -4.96 23.31 -13.17
CA ILE A 119 -4.42 24.22 -12.16
C ILE A 119 -4.05 25.55 -12.81
N GLY A 120 -4.62 26.63 -12.31
CA GLY A 120 -4.31 27.99 -12.75
C GLY A 120 -4.43 29.01 -11.63
N PRO A 121 -4.01 30.27 -11.83
CA PRO A 121 -4.01 31.28 -10.77
C PRO A 121 -5.40 31.60 -10.23
N ALA A 122 -6.46 31.36 -11.01
CA ALA A 122 -7.84 31.58 -10.61
C ALA A 122 -8.43 30.48 -9.73
N GLY A 123 -7.93 29.23 -9.86
CA GLY A 123 -8.44 28.08 -9.13
C GLY A 123 -7.85 26.76 -9.59
N VAL A 124 -8.31 25.70 -8.95
CA VAL A 124 -8.01 24.31 -9.29
C VAL A 124 -9.33 23.61 -9.59
N THR A 125 -9.38 22.83 -10.67
CA THR A 125 -10.54 22.00 -10.96
C THR A 125 -10.08 20.56 -11.19
N LEU A 126 -10.60 19.66 -10.36
CA LEU A 126 -10.40 18.22 -10.46
C LEU A 126 -11.70 17.56 -10.94
N ARG A 127 -11.65 16.90 -12.09
CA ARG A 127 -12.79 16.25 -12.76
C ARG A 127 -12.58 14.76 -12.85
N ALA A 128 -13.63 13.99 -12.62
CA ALA A 128 -13.64 12.53 -12.80
C ALA A 128 -15.06 12.03 -13.04
N THR A 129 -15.22 10.84 -13.60
CA THR A 129 -16.54 10.21 -13.75
C THR A 129 -17.03 9.62 -12.42
N ARG A 130 -16.13 9.14 -11.58
CA ARG A 130 -16.45 8.49 -10.31
C ARG A 130 -15.69 9.11 -9.14
N PRO A 131 -16.20 9.01 -7.90
CA PRO A 131 -15.49 9.46 -6.71
C PRO A 131 -14.08 8.86 -6.56
N ALA A 132 -13.85 7.61 -7.01
CA ALA A 132 -12.53 6.97 -7.00
C ALA A 132 -11.51 7.73 -7.84
N GLY A 133 -11.91 8.24 -9.02
CA GLY A 133 -11.04 9.09 -9.85
C GLY A 133 -10.74 10.45 -9.19
N LEU A 134 -11.73 11.07 -8.53
CA LEU A 134 -11.46 12.27 -7.71
C LEU A 134 -10.45 11.97 -6.60
N PHE A 135 -10.58 10.84 -5.92
CA PHE A 135 -9.66 10.46 -4.85
C PHE A 135 -8.24 10.22 -5.37
N ALA A 136 -8.08 9.56 -6.53
CA ALA A 136 -6.79 9.40 -7.20
C ALA A 136 -6.16 10.75 -7.55
N GLY A 137 -6.96 11.70 -8.09
CA GLY A 137 -6.52 13.06 -8.36
C GLY A 137 -6.15 13.85 -7.10
N VAL A 138 -6.83 13.63 -5.98
CA VAL A 138 -6.48 14.21 -4.67
C VAL A 138 -5.10 13.76 -4.22
N GLN A 139 -4.72 12.46 -4.40
CA GLN A 139 -3.39 12.00 -4.06
C GLN A 139 -2.31 12.68 -4.93
N THR A 140 -2.59 12.89 -6.20
CA THR A 140 -1.70 13.66 -7.10
C THR A 140 -1.59 15.13 -6.66
N LEU A 141 -2.71 15.81 -6.41
CA LEU A 141 -2.72 17.20 -5.93
C LEU A 141 -1.90 17.37 -4.65
N ARG A 142 -2.04 16.46 -3.70
CA ARG A 142 -1.28 16.46 -2.43
C ARG A 142 0.22 16.38 -2.68
N GLN A 143 0.67 15.55 -3.62
CA GLN A 143 2.08 15.41 -3.97
C GLN A 143 2.66 16.64 -4.69
N LEU A 144 1.84 17.45 -5.35
CA LEU A 144 2.26 18.71 -5.98
C LEU A 144 2.50 19.85 -4.97
N LEU A 145 2.15 19.65 -3.71
CA LEU A 145 2.50 20.56 -2.61
C LEU A 145 3.83 20.15 -1.95
N PRO A 146 4.56 21.09 -1.32
CA PRO A 146 5.81 20.78 -0.62
C PRO A 146 5.64 19.67 0.44
N PRO A 147 6.68 18.86 0.74
CA PRO A 147 6.63 17.76 1.72
C PRO A 147 6.12 18.16 3.10
N GLU A 148 6.25 19.43 3.47
CA GLU A 148 5.74 19.98 4.72
C GLU A 148 4.21 19.91 4.86
N ILE A 149 3.49 19.60 3.76
CA ILE A 149 2.04 19.36 3.80
C ILE A 149 1.68 18.13 4.64
N GLU A 150 2.61 17.19 4.81
CA GLU A 150 2.44 15.99 5.62
C GLU A 150 2.61 16.22 7.13
N SER A 151 2.90 17.46 7.56
CA SER A 151 3.10 17.76 8.98
C SER A 151 1.79 17.82 9.75
N ASP A 152 1.78 17.31 10.99
CA ASP A 152 0.63 17.35 11.90
C ASP A 152 0.34 18.73 12.50
N ALA A 153 1.22 19.70 12.23
CA ALA A 153 1.12 21.08 12.74
C ALA A 153 1.37 22.10 11.63
N PRO A 154 0.76 23.31 11.75
CA PRO A 154 0.87 24.36 10.74
C PRO A 154 2.31 24.76 10.45
N GLN A 155 2.67 24.79 9.17
CA GLN A 155 3.99 25.15 8.69
C GLN A 155 4.00 26.54 8.07
N ARG A 156 5.02 27.35 8.38
CA ARG A 156 5.20 28.69 7.79
C ARG A 156 5.77 28.58 6.36
N ARG A 157 4.90 28.24 5.41
CA ARG A 157 5.26 27.99 4.00
C ARG A 157 4.31 28.74 3.06
N ARG A 158 4.80 29.01 1.85
CA ARG A 158 3.95 29.35 0.69
C ARG A 158 3.48 28.04 0.06
N TRP A 159 2.17 27.83 0.03
CA TRP A 159 1.54 26.65 -0.55
C TRP A 159 1.13 26.99 -1.98
N VAL A 160 1.87 26.51 -2.96
CA VAL A 160 1.65 26.80 -4.38
C VAL A 160 1.61 25.50 -5.15
N LEU A 161 0.53 25.29 -5.89
CA LEU A 161 0.39 24.22 -6.87
C LEU A 161 0.89 24.75 -8.23
N PRO A 162 1.69 24.01 -8.99
CA PRO A 162 2.19 24.44 -10.30
C PRO A 162 1.04 24.59 -11.32
N ALA A 163 1.15 25.56 -12.23
CA ALA A 163 0.16 25.76 -13.29
C ALA A 163 0.26 24.68 -14.37
N GLY A 164 -0.87 24.22 -14.87
CA GLY A 164 -0.96 23.27 -15.97
C GLY A 164 -2.10 22.29 -15.84
N THR A 165 -2.08 21.26 -16.66
CA THR A 165 -3.10 20.21 -16.73
C THR A 165 -2.45 18.83 -16.60
N ILE A 166 -3.10 17.96 -15.82
CA ILE A 166 -2.81 16.52 -15.76
C ILE A 166 -4.05 15.77 -16.24
N VAL A 167 -3.85 14.80 -17.14
CA VAL A 167 -4.86 13.78 -17.50
C VAL A 167 -4.28 12.42 -17.17
N ASP A 168 -4.98 11.64 -16.36
CA ASP A 168 -4.41 10.42 -15.78
C ASP A 168 -5.46 9.34 -15.56
N ALA A 169 -5.06 8.09 -15.69
CA ALA A 169 -5.89 6.92 -15.44
C ALA A 169 -5.00 5.68 -15.22
N PRO A 170 -5.49 4.67 -14.48
CA PRO A 170 -4.72 3.45 -14.25
C PRO A 170 -4.57 2.59 -15.51
N ARG A 171 -3.40 1.96 -15.66
CA ARG A 171 -3.14 0.94 -16.69
C ARG A 171 -3.92 -0.34 -16.43
N TYR A 172 -4.00 -0.78 -15.17
CA TYR A 172 -4.70 -1.99 -14.75
C TYR A 172 -5.75 -1.69 -13.69
N ALA A 173 -6.84 -2.45 -13.73
CA ALA A 173 -7.97 -2.30 -12.80
C ALA A 173 -7.63 -2.74 -11.37
N TYR A 174 -6.72 -3.71 -11.20
CA TYR A 174 -6.30 -4.23 -9.90
C TYR A 174 -4.87 -3.81 -9.58
N ARG A 175 -4.68 -3.15 -8.46
CA ARG A 175 -3.38 -2.73 -7.92
C ARG A 175 -3.38 -3.07 -6.44
N GLY A 176 -2.82 -4.22 -6.13
CA GLY A 176 -2.91 -4.84 -4.80
C GLY A 176 -1.64 -4.71 -3.97
N ALA A 177 -1.85 -4.78 -2.69
CA ALA A 177 -0.87 -5.20 -1.70
C ALA A 177 -1.48 -6.31 -0.85
N MET A 178 -0.68 -7.25 -0.37
CA MET A 178 -1.13 -8.25 0.59
C MET A 178 -0.41 -8.03 1.92
N LEU A 179 -1.08 -8.35 3.02
CA LEU A 179 -0.50 -8.41 4.36
C LEU A 179 -0.87 -9.74 5.01
N ASP A 180 0.13 -10.50 5.41
CA ASP A 180 -0.02 -11.73 6.18
C ASP A 180 -0.29 -11.39 7.66
N LEU A 181 -1.40 -11.88 8.20
CA LEU A 181 -1.75 -11.77 9.61
C LEU A 181 -1.54 -13.10 10.36
N ALA A 182 -1.32 -14.20 9.64
CA ALA A 182 -1.27 -15.53 10.22
C ALA A 182 0.07 -15.82 10.90
N ARG A 183 1.19 -15.45 10.27
CA ARG A 183 2.54 -15.69 10.81
C ARG A 183 2.86 -14.74 11.96
N HIS A 184 2.53 -13.46 11.83
CA HIS A 184 2.46 -12.49 12.93
C HIS A 184 1.15 -11.71 12.84
N PHE A 185 0.45 -11.60 13.96
CA PHE A 185 -0.77 -10.83 14.03
C PHE A 185 -0.44 -9.33 14.09
N HIS A 186 -1.11 -8.56 13.26
CA HIS A 186 -1.05 -7.11 13.28
C HIS A 186 -2.40 -6.54 13.72
N GLU A 187 -2.34 -5.64 14.69
CA GLU A 187 -3.53 -5.00 15.26
C GLU A 187 -4.29 -4.14 14.22
N PRO A 188 -5.60 -3.97 14.35
CA PRO A 188 -6.38 -3.13 13.43
C PRO A 188 -5.81 -1.72 13.21
N ALA A 189 -5.13 -1.14 14.20
CA ALA A 189 -4.48 0.16 14.07
C ALA A 189 -3.31 0.14 13.08
N GLU A 190 -2.51 -0.93 13.07
CA GLU A 190 -1.39 -1.11 12.16
C GLU A 190 -1.88 -1.33 10.72
N ILE A 191 -2.95 -2.13 10.56
CA ILE A 191 -3.59 -2.36 9.25
C ILE A 191 -4.15 -1.04 8.70
N ARG A 192 -4.81 -0.21 9.53
CA ARG A 192 -5.30 1.12 9.11
C ARG A 192 -4.16 2.03 8.67
N ARG A 193 -3.04 2.03 9.42
CA ARG A 193 -1.86 2.80 9.05
C ARG A 193 -1.30 2.35 7.69
N TYR A 194 -1.25 1.04 7.45
CA TYR A 194 -0.83 0.51 6.15
C TYR A 194 -1.79 0.93 5.02
N LEU A 195 -3.11 0.84 5.23
CA LEU A 195 -4.13 1.34 4.28
C LEU A 195 -3.93 2.82 3.94
N ASP A 196 -3.57 3.67 4.91
CA ASP A 196 -3.26 5.07 4.67
C ASP A 196 -2.09 5.25 3.71
N GLN A 197 -1.01 4.49 3.92
CA GLN A 197 0.16 4.54 3.03
C GLN A 197 -0.15 4.00 1.63
N LEU A 198 -0.89 2.89 1.53
CA LEU A 198 -1.31 2.30 0.25
C LEU A 198 -2.11 3.29 -0.59
N SER A 199 -3.05 4.00 0.03
CA SER A 199 -3.93 4.97 -0.64
C SER A 199 -3.17 6.10 -1.33
N ARG A 200 -2.02 6.52 -0.78
CA ARG A 200 -1.16 7.59 -1.34
C ARG A 200 -0.59 7.24 -2.70
N PHE A 201 -0.38 5.95 -2.95
CA PHE A 201 0.19 5.43 -4.20
C PHE A 201 -0.88 4.80 -5.10
N LYS A 202 -2.15 5.13 -4.88
CA LYS A 202 -3.27 4.68 -5.72
C LYS A 202 -3.43 3.15 -5.79
N ILE A 203 -2.99 2.43 -4.75
CA ILE A 203 -3.33 1.03 -4.51
C ILE A 203 -4.82 0.96 -4.19
N ASN A 204 -5.55 0.01 -4.80
CA ASN A 204 -7.01 -0.11 -4.65
C ASN A 204 -7.48 -1.46 -4.10
N HIS A 205 -6.57 -2.36 -3.78
CA HIS A 205 -6.89 -3.63 -3.11
C HIS A 205 -5.90 -3.90 -1.97
N LEU A 206 -6.43 -4.36 -0.83
CA LEU A 206 -5.63 -4.95 0.24
C LEU A 206 -6.10 -6.40 0.43
N HIS A 207 -5.23 -7.32 0.10
CA HIS A 207 -5.41 -8.75 0.33
C HIS A 207 -4.94 -9.05 1.77
N LEU A 208 -5.79 -9.66 2.57
CA LEU A 208 -5.50 -10.07 3.94
C LEU A 208 -5.41 -11.59 4.01
N HIS A 209 -4.22 -12.10 4.27
CA HIS A 209 -3.96 -13.52 4.50
C HIS A 209 -4.29 -13.83 5.97
N LEU A 210 -5.49 -14.42 6.19
CA LEU A 210 -6.13 -14.49 7.52
C LEU A 210 -5.91 -15.82 8.24
N SER A 211 -5.37 -16.84 7.54
CA SER A 211 -5.10 -18.15 8.14
C SER A 211 -3.91 -18.82 7.48
N ASP A 212 -3.14 -19.55 8.29
CA ASP A 212 -2.05 -20.39 7.85
C ASP A 212 -1.76 -21.48 8.92
N ASP A 213 -0.68 -22.23 8.75
CA ASP A 213 -0.25 -23.26 9.69
C ASP A 213 0.02 -22.74 11.11
N GLN A 214 0.48 -21.47 11.23
CA GLN A 214 0.89 -20.89 12.50
C GLN A 214 -0.23 -20.14 13.22
N GLY A 215 -1.33 -19.77 12.52
CA GLY A 215 -2.38 -18.99 13.14
C GLY A 215 -3.65 -18.88 12.32
N TRP A 216 -4.75 -18.59 13.04
CA TRP A 216 -6.05 -18.27 12.47
C TRP A 216 -6.52 -16.91 13.00
N ARG A 217 -6.74 -15.93 12.13
CA ARG A 217 -6.81 -14.52 12.51
C ARG A 217 -8.15 -13.83 12.27
N ILE A 218 -9.22 -14.59 12.01
CA ILE A 218 -10.57 -14.05 11.83
C ILE A 218 -11.62 -14.89 12.55
N ARG A 219 -12.52 -14.22 13.29
CA ARG A 219 -13.63 -14.91 13.98
C ARG A 219 -14.61 -15.50 12.98
N ILE A 220 -14.87 -16.80 13.12
CA ILE A 220 -15.93 -17.56 12.44
C ILE A 220 -16.84 -18.14 13.50
N ASP A 221 -18.09 -17.70 13.54
CA ASP A 221 -19.02 -18.07 14.63
C ASP A 221 -19.42 -19.53 14.60
N SER A 222 -19.56 -20.11 13.39
CA SER A 222 -19.83 -21.53 13.21
C SER A 222 -18.68 -22.43 13.70
N TRP A 223 -17.45 -21.88 13.78
CA TRP A 223 -16.23 -22.60 14.14
C TRP A 223 -15.43 -21.81 15.19
N PRO A 224 -15.97 -21.57 16.41
CA PRO A 224 -15.38 -20.62 17.38
C PRO A 224 -13.97 -20.98 17.85
N LYS A 225 -13.64 -22.29 17.94
CA LYS A 225 -12.29 -22.73 18.36
C LYS A 225 -11.18 -22.30 17.42
N LEU A 226 -11.48 -21.94 16.15
CA LEU A 226 -10.47 -21.45 15.21
C LEU A 226 -9.69 -20.27 15.80
N THR A 227 -10.38 -19.28 16.38
CA THR A 227 -9.72 -18.14 17.03
C THR A 227 -9.35 -18.42 18.48
N GLU A 228 -10.13 -19.23 19.21
CA GLU A 228 -9.82 -19.60 20.60
C GLU A 228 -8.50 -20.37 20.72
N VAL A 229 -8.17 -21.19 19.73
CA VAL A 229 -6.95 -22.01 19.65
C VAL A 229 -5.94 -21.37 18.70
N GLY A 230 -6.32 -21.12 17.43
CA GLY A 230 -5.42 -20.59 16.42
C GLY A 230 -5.07 -19.10 16.57
N GLY A 231 -5.83 -18.34 17.40
CA GLY A 231 -5.53 -16.98 17.80
C GLY A 231 -4.99 -16.84 19.22
N ALA A 232 -4.76 -17.96 19.92
CA ALA A 232 -4.32 -17.94 21.33
C ALA A 232 -2.89 -17.39 21.48
N PRO A 233 -2.51 -16.90 22.68
CA PRO A 233 -1.11 -16.61 23.01
C PRO A 233 -0.22 -17.83 22.74
N GLY A 234 0.95 -17.59 22.15
CA GLY A 234 1.88 -18.67 21.77
C GLY A 234 1.67 -19.21 20.34
N THR A 235 0.70 -18.69 19.58
CA THR A 235 0.56 -18.95 18.13
C THR A 235 1.44 -17.99 17.31
N GLY A 236 1.53 -18.23 16.00
CA GLY A 236 2.41 -17.46 15.11
C GLY A 236 3.84 -17.99 15.08
N VAL A 237 4.66 -17.41 14.24
CA VAL A 237 6.07 -17.81 14.10
C VAL A 237 6.83 -17.50 15.39
N GLY A 238 7.60 -18.48 15.86
CA GLY A 238 8.33 -18.38 17.13
C GLY A 238 7.44 -18.38 18.37
N GLY A 239 6.11 -18.57 18.24
CA GLY A 239 5.16 -18.39 19.33
C GLY A 239 5.05 -16.93 19.81
N ALA A 240 5.31 -15.99 18.94
CA ALA A 240 5.53 -14.57 19.28
C ALA A 240 4.27 -13.83 19.75
N GLY A 241 3.09 -14.38 19.57
CA GLY A 241 1.88 -13.77 20.09
C GLY A 241 0.61 -14.30 19.43
N GLY A 242 -0.49 -14.23 20.18
CA GLY A 242 -1.84 -14.47 19.67
C GLY A 242 -2.45 -13.19 19.12
N GLY A 243 -3.66 -13.31 18.68
CA GLY A 243 -4.50 -12.22 18.19
C GLY A 243 -5.38 -12.66 17.05
N PHE A 244 -6.49 -12.01 16.87
CA PHE A 244 -7.41 -12.23 15.78
C PHE A 244 -8.34 -11.02 15.63
N LEU A 245 -8.86 -10.85 14.45
CA LEU A 245 -9.90 -9.85 14.18
C LEU A 245 -11.26 -10.41 14.61
N THR A 246 -11.97 -9.67 15.44
CA THR A 246 -13.40 -9.92 15.63
C THR A 246 -14.14 -9.57 14.32
N LYS A 247 -15.39 -10.02 14.18
CA LYS A 247 -16.21 -9.63 13.03
C LYS A 247 -16.41 -8.11 12.93
N ASP A 248 -16.46 -7.43 14.06
CA ASP A 248 -16.63 -5.97 14.09
C ASP A 248 -15.34 -5.25 13.72
N ASP A 249 -14.16 -5.71 14.18
CA ASP A 249 -12.86 -5.21 13.72
C ASP A 249 -12.72 -5.35 12.21
N TYR A 250 -13.06 -6.51 11.67
CA TYR A 250 -12.99 -6.76 10.23
C TYR A 250 -13.94 -5.86 9.44
N ARG A 251 -15.19 -5.71 9.88
CA ARG A 251 -16.17 -4.79 9.23
C ARG A 251 -15.71 -3.34 9.31
N GLU A 252 -15.09 -2.92 10.42
CA GLU A 252 -14.53 -1.58 10.56
C GLU A 252 -13.36 -1.37 9.59
N LEU A 253 -12.46 -2.35 9.45
CA LEU A 253 -11.37 -2.30 8.47
C LEU A 253 -11.90 -2.22 7.04
N VAL A 254 -12.94 -2.99 6.71
CA VAL A 254 -13.60 -2.93 5.39
C VAL A 254 -14.15 -1.52 5.11
N ARG A 255 -14.83 -0.90 6.08
CA ARG A 255 -15.33 0.48 5.93
C ARG A 255 -14.19 1.49 5.79
N TYR A 256 -13.16 1.36 6.63
CA TYR A 256 -11.98 2.23 6.61
C TYR A 256 -11.24 2.18 5.28
N ALA A 257 -11.11 0.98 4.71
CA ALA A 257 -10.53 0.77 3.37
C ALA A 257 -11.42 1.38 2.28
N ALA A 258 -12.74 1.16 2.34
CA ALA A 258 -13.70 1.70 1.38
C ALA A 258 -13.69 3.24 1.34
N ASP A 259 -13.51 3.90 2.47
CA ASP A 259 -13.33 5.36 2.57
C ASP A 259 -12.07 5.87 1.84
N ARG A 260 -11.16 4.98 1.49
CA ARG A 260 -9.92 5.21 0.72
C ARG A 260 -9.97 4.59 -0.67
N PHE A 261 -11.15 4.12 -1.08
CA PHE A 261 -11.35 3.38 -2.33
C PHE A 261 -10.45 2.15 -2.47
N ILE A 262 -10.16 1.50 -1.33
CA ILE A 262 -9.45 0.22 -1.27
C ILE A 262 -10.45 -0.88 -0.95
N THR A 263 -10.44 -1.94 -1.75
CA THR A 263 -11.25 -3.15 -1.55
C THR A 263 -10.46 -4.17 -0.74
N ILE A 264 -11.03 -4.69 0.33
CA ILE A 264 -10.45 -5.82 1.07
C ILE A 264 -10.74 -7.12 0.31
N VAL A 265 -9.69 -7.94 0.14
CA VAL A 265 -9.76 -9.31 -0.37
C VAL A 265 -9.37 -10.25 0.77
N PRO A 266 -10.33 -10.96 1.40
CA PRO A 266 -9.99 -11.92 2.44
C PRO A 266 -9.48 -13.22 1.84
N GLU A 267 -8.47 -13.80 2.48
CA GLU A 267 -7.97 -15.14 2.15
C GLU A 267 -8.10 -16.08 3.35
N ILE A 268 -8.62 -17.27 3.07
CA ILE A 268 -8.47 -18.47 3.90
C ILE A 268 -7.82 -19.54 3.04
N ASP A 269 -6.61 -19.90 3.36
CA ASP A 269 -5.85 -20.86 2.57
C ASP A 269 -6.31 -22.29 2.81
N MET A 270 -6.54 -23.01 1.71
CA MET A 270 -7.01 -24.40 1.68
C MET A 270 -6.61 -25.10 0.37
N PRO A 271 -6.32 -26.40 0.33
CA PRO A 271 -6.37 -27.39 1.43
C PRO A 271 -5.09 -27.51 2.23
N GLY A 272 -3.97 -26.91 1.80
CA GLY A 272 -2.73 -26.73 2.54
C GLY A 272 -2.83 -25.58 3.55
N HIS A 273 -1.74 -25.29 4.28
CA HIS A 273 -1.64 -24.17 5.22
C HIS A 273 -2.73 -24.13 6.30
N VAL A 274 -3.10 -25.30 6.83
CA VAL A 274 -4.29 -25.49 7.68
C VAL A 274 -4.01 -26.07 9.06
N ASN A 275 -2.73 -26.16 9.49
CA ASN A 275 -2.39 -26.76 10.77
C ASN A 275 -3.11 -26.08 11.93
N ALA A 276 -3.18 -24.76 11.98
CA ALA A 276 -3.90 -24.05 13.03
C ALA A 276 -5.38 -24.45 13.12
N ALA A 277 -6.05 -24.63 11.98
CA ALA A 277 -7.43 -25.11 11.91
C ALA A 277 -7.55 -26.57 12.41
N GLN A 278 -6.61 -27.43 12.03
CA GLN A 278 -6.58 -28.85 12.42
C GLN A 278 -6.29 -29.05 13.92
N VAL A 279 -5.45 -28.18 14.50
CA VAL A 279 -5.23 -28.17 15.97
C VAL A 279 -6.52 -27.83 16.70
N ALA A 280 -7.29 -26.87 16.18
CA ALA A 280 -8.56 -26.44 16.76
C ALA A 280 -9.69 -27.49 16.57
N TYR A 281 -9.67 -28.18 15.44
CA TYR A 281 -10.70 -29.14 15.00
C TYR A 281 -10.05 -30.40 14.41
N PRO A 282 -9.74 -31.40 15.25
CA PRO A 282 -9.07 -32.64 14.80
C PRO A 282 -9.84 -33.40 13.70
N GLU A 283 -11.17 -33.25 13.63
CA GLU A 283 -12.00 -33.85 12.61
C GLU A 283 -11.68 -33.36 11.19
N LEU A 284 -10.89 -32.30 11.03
CA LEU A 284 -10.38 -31.83 9.73
C LEU A 284 -9.16 -32.63 9.25
N THR A 285 -8.59 -33.48 10.11
CA THR A 285 -7.54 -34.46 9.74
C THR A 285 -8.18 -35.78 9.31
N CYS A 286 -7.47 -36.58 8.52
CA CYS A 286 -8.01 -37.88 8.07
C CYS A 286 -8.00 -38.97 9.13
N ASP A 287 -7.20 -38.84 10.17
CA ASP A 287 -7.09 -39.76 11.30
C ASP A 287 -7.88 -39.30 12.54
N GLY A 288 -8.46 -38.10 12.50
CA GLY A 288 -9.18 -37.51 13.63
C GLY A 288 -8.28 -37.09 14.79
N VAL A 289 -6.96 -37.01 14.59
CA VAL A 289 -5.99 -36.66 15.65
C VAL A 289 -5.48 -35.25 15.45
N ALA A 290 -5.54 -34.41 16.50
CA ALA A 290 -5.00 -33.06 16.45
C ALA A 290 -3.48 -33.10 16.22
N PRO A 291 -2.95 -32.42 15.21
CA PRO A 291 -1.52 -32.27 15.03
C PRO A 291 -0.94 -31.35 16.13
N ARG A 292 0.38 -31.34 16.26
CA ARG A 292 1.05 -30.37 17.12
C ARG A 292 0.94 -28.96 16.50
N PRO A 293 0.69 -27.92 17.31
CA PRO A 293 0.77 -26.54 16.85
C PRO A 293 2.15 -26.26 16.21
N ARG A 294 2.16 -25.50 15.13
CA ARG A 294 3.37 -25.10 14.43
C ARG A 294 3.70 -23.65 14.70
N THR A 295 4.98 -23.39 14.95
CA THR A 295 5.54 -22.05 15.15
C THR A 295 6.82 -21.85 14.32
N ASP A 296 7.18 -22.85 13.49
CA ASP A 296 8.27 -22.73 12.52
C ASP A 296 7.77 -22.14 11.19
N MET A 297 8.67 -21.83 10.27
CA MET A 297 8.37 -21.24 8.96
C MET A 297 8.31 -22.28 7.82
N ARG A 298 8.19 -23.58 8.15
CA ARG A 298 8.10 -24.64 7.14
C ARG A 298 6.71 -24.65 6.52
N VAL A 299 6.63 -25.12 5.29
CA VAL A 299 5.38 -25.17 4.49
C VAL A 299 5.14 -26.59 3.94
N GLY A 300 3.92 -26.84 3.42
CA GLY A 300 3.60 -28.03 2.64
C GLY A 300 3.34 -29.31 3.45
N TYR A 301 3.27 -29.27 4.78
CA TYR A 301 3.09 -30.44 5.64
C TYR A 301 1.65 -30.66 6.11
N SER A 302 0.77 -29.69 5.97
CA SER A 302 -0.64 -29.80 6.38
C SER A 302 -1.57 -30.03 5.19
N SER A 303 -2.68 -30.71 5.41
CA SER A 303 -3.72 -30.92 4.41
C SER A 303 -5.05 -31.24 5.08
N LEU A 304 -6.12 -30.55 4.69
CA LEU A 304 -7.48 -30.95 5.05
C LEU A 304 -7.78 -32.37 4.53
N CYS A 305 -8.55 -33.14 5.30
CA CYS A 305 -9.01 -34.46 4.84
C CYS A 305 -10.06 -34.32 3.72
N VAL A 306 -9.60 -34.42 2.47
CA VAL A 306 -10.43 -34.18 1.28
C VAL A 306 -11.55 -35.21 1.13
N SER A 307 -11.42 -36.41 1.71
CA SER A 307 -12.47 -37.43 1.69
C SER A 307 -13.58 -37.23 2.74
N ALA A 308 -13.36 -36.37 3.73
CA ALA A 308 -14.29 -36.15 4.82
C ALA A 308 -15.33 -35.05 4.50
N ASP A 309 -16.60 -35.33 4.69
CA ASP A 309 -17.66 -34.33 4.43
C ASP A 309 -17.59 -33.13 5.37
N VAL A 310 -17.02 -33.28 6.58
CA VAL A 310 -16.79 -32.18 7.51
C VAL A 310 -15.87 -31.09 6.91
N THR A 311 -14.91 -31.48 6.10
CA THR A 311 -14.03 -30.53 5.37
C THR A 311 -14.83 -29.54 4.51
N TYR A 312 -15.83 -30.02 3.84
CA TYR A 312 -16.63 -29.17 2.95
C TYR A 312 -17.68 -28.36 3.71
N ARG A 313 -18.19 -28.86 4.83
CA ARG A 313 -19.02 -28.06 5.74
C ARG A 313 -18.19 -26.91 6.33
N PHE A 314 -16.99 -27.22 6.79
CA PHE A 314 -16.04 -26.22 7.27
C PHE A 314 -15.75 -25.15 6.21
N ALA A 315 -15.35 -25.56 5.00
CA ALA A 315 -15.04 -24.62 3.92
C ALA A 315 -16.28 -23.76 3.55
N GLU A 316 -17.48 -24.36 3.49
CA GLU A 316 -18.71 -23.64 3.16
C GLU A 316 -19.08 -22.62 4.23
N ASP A 317 -19.04 -22.99 5.52
CA ASP A 317 -19.36 -22.08 6.62
C ASP A 317 -18.41 -20.89 6.67
N VAL A 318 -17.09 -21.14 6.50
CA VAL A 318 -16.06 -20.09 6.48
C VAL A 318 -16.27 -19.14 5.30
N ILE A 319 -16.46 -19.69 4.09
CA ILE A 319 -16.70 -18.90 2.88
C ILE A 319 -17.98 -18.05 3.04
N ARG A 320 -19.07 -18.64 3.56
CA ARG A 320 -20.34 -17.95 3.80
C ARG A 320 -20.16 -16.76 4.73
N GLU A 321 -19.54 -16.97 5.91
CA GLU A 321 -19.41 -15.92 6.91
C GLU A 321 -18.49 -14.78 6.45
N LEU A 322 -17.42 -15.10 5.73
CA LEU A 322 -16.56 -14.07 5.11
C LEU A 322 -17.26 -13.31 4.00
N ALA A 323 -17.99 -14.01 3.12
CA ALA A 323 -18.75 -13.39 2.03
C ALA A 323 -19.80 -12.40 2.55
N GLU A 324 -20.47 -12.72 3.66
CA GLU A 324 -21.45 -11.85 4.33
C GLU A 324 -20.84 -10.54 4.86
N MET A 325 -19.57 -10.58 5.29
CA MET A 325 -18.87 -9.41 5.86
C MET A 325 -18.11 -8.59 4.84
N THR A 326 -17.89 -9.13 3.63
CA THR A 326 -17.00 -8.55 2.61
C THR A 326 -17.82 -8.06 1.42
N PRO A 327 -18.05 -6.75 1.27
CA PRO A 327 -18.77 -6.20 0.10
C PRO A 327 -18.01 -6.39 -1.22
N GLY A 328 -16.66 -6.48 -1.17
CA GLY A 328 -15.81 -6.69 -2.34
C GLY A 328 -16.16 -7.96 -3.13
N PRO A 329 -15.85 -8.02 -4.43
CA PRO A 329 -16.26 -9.12 -5.30
C PRO A 329 -15.45 -10.39 -5.12
N TYR A 330 -14.28 -10.35 -4.50
CA TYR A 330 -13.32 -11.45 -4.46
C TYR A 330 -13.31 -12.14 -3.10
N LEU A 331 -13.08 -13.45 -3.12
CA LEU A 331 -12.72 -14.24 -1.94
C LEU A 331 -11.60 -15.20 -2.34
N HIS A 332 -10.45 -15.07 -1.69
CA HIS A 332 -9.26 -15.86 -1.96
C HIS A 332 -9.28 -17.14 -1.12
N VAL A 333 -9.01 -18.28 -1.76
CA VAL A 333 -9.04 -19.61 -1.13
C VAL A 333 -7.66 -20.25 -1.01
N GLY A 334 -6.59 -19.49 -1.25
CA GLY A 334 -5.22 -19.98 -1.23
C GLY A 334 -4.96 -20.97 -2.36
N GLY A 335 -4.58 -22.16 -1.99
CA GLY A 335 -4.41 -23.33 -2.89
C GLY A 335 -2.98 -23.63 -3.25
N ASP A 336 -2.02 -22.87 -2.76
CA ASP A 336 -0.60 -23.06 -2.99
C ASP A 336 -0.01 -24.16 -2.08
N GLU A 337 1.17 -24.61 -2.45
CA GLU A 337 2.06 -25.49 -1.67
C GLU A 337 1.37 -26.67 -0.95
N ALA A 338 0.23 -27.14 -1.43
CA ALA A 338 -0.52 -28.26 -0.85
C ALA A 338 0.20 -29.61 -1.08
N MET A 339 1.49 -29.69 -0.69
CA MET A 339 2.38 -30.80 -1.00
C MET A 339 1.96 -32.10 -0.31
N SER A 340 1.29 -32.01 0.84
CA SER A 340 0.75 -33.16 1.57
C SER A 340 -0.60 -33.64 1.03
N THR A 341 -1.17 -32.93 0.04
CA THR A 341 -2.43 -33.29 -0.62
C THR A 341 -2.11 -34.00 -1.94
N PRO A 342 -2.46 -35.28 -2.11
CA PRO A 342 -2.28 -35.95 -3.40
C PRO A 342 -2.98 -35.19 -4.53
N HIS A 343 -2.37 -35.11 -5.71
CA HIS A 343 -2.86 -34.27 -6.81
C HIS A 343 -4.34 -34.53 -7.18
N GLY A 344 -4.77 -35.79 -7.28
CA GLY A 344 -6.17 -36.14 -7.54
C GLY A 344 -7.14 -35.65 -6.44
N SER A 345 -6.69 -35.67 -5.18
CA SER A 345 -7.41 -35.12 -4.04
C SER A 345 -7.46 -33.60 -4.11
N TYR A 346 -6.36 -32.93 -4.46
CA TYR A 346 -6.30 -31.49 -4.68
C TYR A 346 -7.34 -31.04 -5.74
N LEU A 347 -7.36 -31.69 -6.90
CA LEU A 347 -8.33 -31.39 -7.95
C LEU A 347 -9.78 -31.63 -7.48
N THR A 348 -10.01 -32.70 -6.68
CA THR A 348 -11.33 -32.97 -6.08
C THR A 348 -11.74 -31.88 -5.11
N PHE A 349 -10.80 -31.40 -4.29
CA PHE A 349 -11.04 -30.29 -3.37
C PHE A 349 -11.43 -29.02 -4.12
N GLN A 350 -10.63 -28.60 -5.10
CA GLN A 350 -10.91 -27.40 -5.89
C GLN A 350 -12.26 -27.49 -6.63
N LYS A 351 -12.58 -28.67 -7.16
CA LYS A 351 -13.87 -28.94 -7.82
C LYS A 351 -15.06 -28.72 -6.89
N ARG A 352 -14.90 -28.97 -5.59
CA ARG A 352 -15.99 -28.81 -4.60
C ARG A 352 -16.01 -27.40 -3.98
N VAL A 353 -14.85 -26.76 -3.74
CA VAL A 353 -14.73 -25.49 -3.01
C VAL A 353 -14.93 -24.26 -3.89
N LEU A 354 -14.35 -24.21 -5.10
CA LEU A 354 -14.50 -23.02 -5.96
C LEU A 354 -15.98 -22.70 -6.31
N PRO A 355 -16.87 -23.69 -6.53
CA PRO A 355 -18.31 -23.42 -6.67
C PRO A 355 -18.96 -22.85 -5.42
N LEU A 356 -18.48 -23.16 -4.20
CA LEU A 356 -19.03 -22.58 -2.96
C LEU A 356 -18.78 -21.07 -2.93
N VAL A 357 -17.60 -20.59 -3.35
CA VAL A 357 -17.33 -19.16 -3.45
C VAL A 357 -18.35 -18.46 -4.34
N ARG A 358 -18.65 -19.05 -5.50
CA ARG A 358 -19.68 -18.52 -6.43
C ARG A 358 -21.08 -18.57 -5.87
N LYS A 359 -21.42 -19.62 -5.10
CA LYS A 359 -22.71 -19.78 -4.41
C LYS A 359 -23.01 -18.59 -3.50
N TYR A 360 -21.99 -18.02 -2.87
CA TYR A 360 -22.13 -16.85 -1.99
C TYR A 360 -21.85 -15.51 -2.71
N GLY A 361 -21.95 -15.49 -4.05
CA GLY A 361 -21.89 -14.27 -4.86
C GLY A 361 -20.50 -13.67 -5.02
N LYS A 362 -19.44 -14.46 -4.75
CA LYS A 362 -18.06 -14.02 -4.90
C LYS A 362 -17.39 -14.64 -6.11
N ILE A 363 -16.39 -13.96 -6.64
CA ILE A 363 -15.50 -14.48 -7.67
C ILE A 363 -14.39 -15.25 -6.95
N PRO A 364 -14.19 -16.55 -7.24
CA PRO A 364 -13.09 -17.30 -6.69
C PRO A 364 -11.76 -16.67 -7.08
N TYR A 365 -10.87 -16.55 -6.11
CA TYR A 365 -9.52 -16.08 -6.27
C TYR A 365 -8.59 -17.09 -5.59
N GLY A 366 -7.40 -17.32 -6.11
CA GLY A 366 -6.42 -18.21 -5.49
C GLY A 366 -5.07 -18.14 -6.17
N TRP A 367 -4.06 -18.69 -5.51
CA TRP A 367 -2.73 -18.82 -6.05
C TRP A 367 -2.75 -19.66 -7.33
N HIS A 368 -1.76 -19.52 -8.19
CA HIS A 368 -1.85 -20.05 -9.57
C HIS A 368 -2.00 -21.57 -9.66
N GLU A 369 -1.77 -22.31 -8.59
CA GLU A 369 -1.99 -23.74 -8.51
C GLU A 369 -3.45 -24.14 -8.74
N ILE A 370 -4.43 -23.27 -8.36
CA ILE A 370 -5.86 -23.55 -8.60
C ILE A 370 -6.16 -23.66 -10.12
N ALA A 371 -5.33 -23.04 -10.97
CA ALA A 371 -5.47 -23.11 -12.43
C ALA A 371 -5.35 -24.53 -12.99
N GLN A 372 -4.81 -25.49 -12.22
CA GLN A 372 -4.77 -26.90 -12.59
C GLN A 372 -6.18 -27.53 -12.60
N SER A 373 -7.17 -26.92 -11.92
CA SER A 373 -8.54 -27.41 -11.86
C SER A 373 -9.40 -26.76 -12.94
N PRO A 374 -10.16 -27.53 -13.73
CA PRO A 374 -11.16 -26.96 -14.64
C PRO A 374 -12.21 -26.06 -13.96
N SER A 375 -12.43 -26.24 -12.65
CA SER A 375 -13.34 -25.40 -11.85
C SER A 375 -12.83 -23.98 -11.62
N ALA A 376 -11.55 -23.70 -11.95
CA ALA A 376 -11.00 -22.35 -11.93
C ALA A 376 -11.46 -21.47 -13.09
N ALA A 377 -12.19 -22.00 -14.07
CA ALA A 377 -12.76 -21.21 -15.16
C ALA A 377 -13.51 -19.97 -14.61
N GLY A 378 -13.17 -18.78 -15.10
CA GLY A 378 -13.73 -17.50 -14.64
C GLY A 378 -13.26 -17.04 -13.24
N ALA A 379 -12.30 -17.71 -12.63
CA ALA A 379 -11.65 -17.26 -11.39
C ALA A 379 -10.57 -16.19 -11.65
N VAL A 380 -10.11 -15.54 -10.60
CA VAL A 380 -8.87 -14.75 -10.61
C VAL A 380 -7.74 -15.68 -10.19
N ILE A 381 -6.68 -15.71 -10.98
CA ILE A 381 -5.49 -16.53 -10.76
C ILE A 381 -4.34 -15.61 -10.34
N GLN A 382 -3.82 -15.79 -9.13
CA GLN A 382 -2.67 -15.04 -8.65
C GLN A 382 -1.37 -15.78 -8.99
N PHE A 383 -0.64 -15.24 -9.94
CA PHE A 383 0.62 -15.84 -10.38
C PHE A 383 1.79 -15.33 -9.54
N TRP A 384 2.37 -16.20 -8.72
CA TRP A 384 3.56 -15.92 -7.90
C TRP A 384 4.84 -16.61 -8.41
N GLY A 385 4.72 -17.42 -9.47
CA GLY A 385 5.84 -18.12 -10.09
C GLY A 385 6.94 -17.18 -10.62
N ARG A 386 8.07 -17.76 -10.98
CA ARG A 386 9.24 -17.05 -11.54
C ARG A 386 9.47 -17.41 -13.01
N GLU A 387 8.67 -18.31 -13.53
CA GLU A 387 8.69 -18.81 -14.90
C GLU A 387 8.14 -17.74 -15.86
N ARG A 388 8.53 -17.87 -17.14
CA ARG A 388 8.04 -16.98 -18.21
C ARG A 388 6.81 -17.54 -18.95
N ASN A 389 6.35 -18.72 -18.59
CA ASN A 389 5.16 -19.35 -19.12
C ASN A 389 4.51 -20.24 -18.05
N SER A 390 3.20 -20.40 -18.13
CA SER A 390 2.44 -21.27 -17.24
C SER A 390 1.26 -21.88 -17.99
N PRO A 391 1.41 -23.10 -18.56
CA PRO A 391 0.36 -23.73 -19.36
C PRO A 391 -0.97 -23.89 -18.63
N SER A 392 -0.95 -24.13 -17.30
CA SER A 392 -2.19 -24.21 -16.50
C SER A 392 -2.90 -22.86 -16.43
N VAL A 393 -2.15 -21.77 -16.19
CA VAL A 393 -2.69 -20.41 -16.18
C VAL A 393 -3.23 -20.03 -17.57
N ALA A 394 -2.48 -20.30 -18.63
CA ALA A 394 -2.91 -20.06 -20.01
C ALA A 394 -4.22 -20.81 -20.34
N THR A 395 -4.34 -22.08 -19.89
CA THR A 395 -5.57 -22.86 -20.04
C THR A 395 -6.73 -22.25 -19.27
N ALA A 396 -6.53 -21.82 -18.03
CA ALA A 396 -7.55 -21.17 -17.23
C ALA A 396 -7.97 -19.82 -17.86
N VAL A 397 -7.03 -19.05 -18.41
CA VAL A 397 -7.31 -17.81 -19.15
C VAL A 397 -8.15 -18.07 -20.38
N ALA A 398 -7.83 -19.11 -21.16
CA ALA A 398 -8.66 -19.52 -22.30
C ALA A 398 -10.09 -19.92 -21.89
N ALA A 399 -10.28 -20.36 -20.63
CA ALA A 399 -11.58 -20.65 -20.02
C ALA A 399 -12.22 -19.43 -19.32
N GLY A 400 -11.70 -18.20 -19.54
CA GLY A 400 -12.29 -16.94 -19.05
C GLY A 400 -11.72 -16.42 -17.73
N SER A 401 -10.68 -17.02 -17.18
CA SER A 401 -10.01 -16.52 -15.96
C SER A 401 -9.20 -15.24 -16.24
N ARG A 402 -9.00 -14.45 -15.19
CA ARG A 402 -8.13 -13.26 -15.20
C ARG A 402 -6.91 -13.51 -14.32
N VAL A 403 -5.84 -12.76 -14.53
CA VAL A 403 -4.57 -12.97 -13.82
C VAL A 403 -4.17 -11.72 -13.05
N VAL A 404 -3.82 -11.89 -11.77
CA VAL A 404 -3.07 -10.91 -10.98
C VAL A 404 -1.63 -11.40 -10.89
N LEU A 405 -0.68 -10.54 -11.18
CA LEU A 405 0.75 -10.88 -11.23
C LEU A 405 1.45 -10.48 -9.92
N SER A 406 2.01 -11.46 -9.25
CA SER A 406 2.75 -11.33 -7.99
C SER A 406 4.07 -12.11 -8.04
N PRO A 407 4.93 -11.96 -9.10
CA PRO A 407 6.12 -12.81 -9.26
C PRO A 407 7.04 -12.67 -8.03
N ALA A 408 7.32 -13.81 -7.37
CA ALA A 408 7.98 -13.83 -6.06
C ALA A 408 9.37 -13.18 -6.06
N ASN A 409 10.09 -13.25 -7.18
CA ASN A 409 11.41 -12.62 -7.33
C ASN A 409 11.39 -11.16 -7.76
N ARG A 410 10.21 -10.51 -7.74
CA ARG A 410 10.00 -9.10 -8.14
C ARG A 410 9.11 -8.33 -7.18
N SER A 411 7.99 -8.90 -6.76
CA SER A 411 6.93 -8.20 -6.04
C SER A 411 6.78 -8.62 -4.57
N TYR A 412 7.43 -9.70 -4.11
CA TYR A 412 7.39 -10.10 -2.71
C TYR A 412 8.20 -9.15 -1.84
N LEU A 413 7.50 -8.41 -0.99
CA LEU A 413 8.09 -7.36 -0.17
C LEU A 413 8.78 -7.91 1.09
N ASP A 414 8.51 -9.13 1.48
CA ASP A 414 9.18 -9.84 2.57
C ASP A 414 10.58 -10.35 2.17
N MET A 415 10.93 -10.38 0.88
CA MET A 415 12.30 -10.69 0.46
C MET A 415 13.26 -9.58 0.89
N LYS A 416 14.45 -9.95 1.34
CA LYS A 416 15.52 -9.00 1.70
C LYS A 416 15.90 -8.12 0.52
N TYR A 417 16.27 -6.87 0.78
CA TYR A 417 16.88 -6.01 -0.24
C TYR A 417 18.27 -6.51 -0.62
N ASP A 418 19.06 -6.88 0.40
CA ASP A 418 20.42 -7.40 0.29
C ASP A 418 20.75 -8.35 1.47
N MET A 419 21.97 -8.82 1.53
CA MET A 419 22.45 -9.72 2.58
C MET A 419 22.44 -9.07 3.99
N LEU A 420 22.51 -7.76 4.09
CA LEU A 420 22.57 -7.01 5.35
C LEU A 420 21.19 -6.56 5.85
N THR A 421 20.15 -6.76 5.06
CA THR A 421 18.79 -6.38 5.41
C THR A 421 18.34 -7.06 6.71
N PRO A 422 17.95 -6.30 7.76
CA PRO A 422 17.41 -6.88 8.97
C PRO A 422 16.01 -7.45 8.69
N GLY A 423 15.73 -8.65 9.17
CA GLY A 423 14.47 -9.35 8.84
C GLY A 423 14.38 -9.76 7.36
N GLY A 424 13.20 -10.22 6.95
CA GLY A 424 12.94 -10.68 5.60
C GLY A 424 13.55 -12.06 5.27
N LEU A 425 13.08 -12.63 4.18
CA LEU A 425 13.51 -13.92 3.64
C LEU A 425 14.35 -13.72 2.37
N ALA A 426 14.94 -14.78 1.82
CA ALA A 426 15.79 -14.69 0.63
C ALA A 426 15.60 -15.87 -0.35
N TRP A 427 14.56 -16.68 -0.17
CA TRP A 427 14.34 -17.88 -0.99
C TRP A 427 14.03 -17.56 -2.46
N ALA A 428 13.42 -16.40 -2.73
CA ALA A 428 13.18 -15.94 -4.10
C ALA A 428 14.30 -15.02 -4.64
N GLY A 429 15.35 -14.76 -3.83
CA GLY A 429 16.46 -13.87 -4.13
C GLY A 429 16.38 -12.55 -3.36
N TYR A 430 17.35 -11.68 -3.59
CA TYR A 430 17.34 -10.31 -3.07
C TYR A 430 16.59 -9.40 -4.03
N ILE A 431 15.67 -8.59 -3.50
CA ILE A 431 14.83 -7.69 -4.29
C ILE A 431 15.12 -6.26 -3.89
N GLU A 432 16.03 -5.62 -4.60
CA GLU A 432 16.23 -4.19 -4.51
C GLU A 432 15.18 -3.40 -5.31
N VAL A 433 15.11 -2.10 -5.11
CA VAL A 433 14.08 -1.23 -5.72
C VAL A 433 14.03 -1.37 -7.23
N ARG A 434 15.21 -1.40 -7.89
CA ARG A 434 15.27 -1.57 -9.34
C ARG A 434 14.78 -2.95 -9.77
N THR A 435 15.04 -3.99 -8.99
CA THR A 435 14.53 -5.35 -9.26
C THR A 435 13.01 -5.39 -9.21
N ALA A 436 12.40 -4.69 -8.24
CA ALA A 436 10.95 -4.57 -8.14
C ALA A 436 10.34 -3.72 -9.27
N TYR A 437 11.10 -2.77 -9.83
CA TYR A 437 10.64 -1.89 -10.90
C TYR A 437 10.86 -2.46 -12.30
N ASP A 438 11.98 -3.13 -12.56
CA ASP A 438 12.52 -3.41 -13.91
C ASP A 438 11.88 -4.66 -14.56
N TRP A 439 10.55 -4.65 -14.68
CA TRP A 439 9.78 -5.67 -15.40
C TRP A 439 8.50 -5.07 -15.98
N ASP A 440 7.91 -5.73 -16.98
CA ASP A 440 6.67 -5.30 -17.61
C ASP A 440 5.59 -6.37 -17.39
N PRO A 441 4.49 -6.05 -16.68
CA PRO A 441 3.39 -6.99 -16.47
C PRO A 441 2.90 -7.65 -17.77
N ALA A 442 2.80 -6.89 -18.86
CA ALA A 442 2.35 -7.41 -20.15
C ALA A 442 3.29 -8.43 -20.81
N ARG A 443 4.51 -8.59 -20.28
CA ARG A 443 5.55 -9.46 -20.83
C ARG A 443 6.07 -10.51 -19.86
N LEU A 444 5.48 -10.58 -18.66
CA LEU A 444 5.93 -11.54 -17.64
C LEU A 444 5.66 -12.96 -18.10
N LEU A 445 4.43 -13.26 -18.49
CA LEU A 445 4.00 -14.55 -19.01
C LEU A 445 3.83 -14.46 -20.53
N SER A 446 4.61 -15.26 -21.26
CA SER A 446 4.61 -15.24 -22.72
C SER A 446 3.36 -15.88 -23.35
N ASP A 447 2.67 -16.71 -22.59
CA ASP A 447 1.48 -17.49 -22.97
C ASP A 447 0.16 -16.89 -22.45
N VAL A 448 0.23 -15.70 -21.81
CA VAL A 448 -0.93 -14.97 -21.30
C VAL A 448 -1.02 -13.59 -21.97
N PRO A 449 -2.10 -13.26 -22.68
CA PRO A 449 -2.27 -11.96 -23.31
C PRO A 449 -2.49 -10.85 -22.26
N GLU A 450 -2.01 -9.63 -22.54
CA GLU A 450 -2.18 -8.47 -21.63
C GLU A 450 -3.64 -8.22 -21.28
N SER A 451 -4.57 -8.47 -22.20
CA SER A 451 -6.01 -8.32 -21.97
C SER A 451 -6.57 -9.22 -20.86
N ALA A 452 -5.90 -10.34 -20.53
CA ALA A 452 -6.27 -11.21 -19.44
C ALA A 452 -5.66 -10.78 -18.09
N ILE A 453 -4.67 -9.88 -18.10
CA ILE A 453 -4.04 -9.38 -16.87
C ILE A 453 -5.02 -8.40 -16.21
N LEU A 454 -5.46 -8.73 -15.01
CA LEU A 454 -6.30 -7.87 -14.18
C LEU A 454 -5.46 -6.79 -13.51
N GLY A 455 -4.24 -7.14 -13.10
CA GLY A 455 -3.31 -6.21 -12.47
C GLY A 455 -2.10 -6.85 -11.82
N VAL A 456 -1.56 -6.14 -10.84
CA VAL A 456 -0.36 -6.52 -10.08
C VAL A 456 -0.64 -6.45 -8.59
N GLU A 457 0.04 -7.29 -7.80
CA GLU A 457 -0.02 -7.24 -6.35
C GLU A 457 1.36 -7.43 -5.74
N ALA A 458 1.62 -6.73 -4.64
CA ALA A 458 2.83 -6.82 -3.84
C ALA A 458 2.55 -7.55 -2.52
N PRO A 459 2.81 -8.87 -2.43
CA PRO A 459 2.69 -9.62 -1.20
C PRO A 459 3.73 -9.22 -0.15
N LEU A 460 3.29 -9.17 1.11
CA LEU A 460 4.14 -8.94 2.28
C LEU A 460 3.83 -10.03 3.31
N TRP A 461 4.61 -11.11 3.28
CA TRP A 461 4.54 -12.20 4.23
C TRP A 461 5.16 -11.80 5.57
N SER A 462 4.60 -12.28 6.68
CA SER A 462 4.92 -11.74 8.01
C SER A 462 5.80 -12.62 8.89
N GLU A 463 6.50 -13.64 8.35
CA GLU A 463 7.36 -14.52 9.15
C GLU A 463 8.40 -13.76 9.99
N THR A 464 8.81 -12.59 9.52
CA THR A 464 9.82 -11.76 10.19
C THR A 464 9.32 -10.36 10.55
N LEU A 465 8.02 -10.07 10.37
CA LEU A 465 7.41 -8.78 10.67
C LEU A 465 6.78 -8.80 12.06
N ARG A 466 7.22 -7.95 12.94
CA ARG A 466 6.77 -7.90 14.33
C ARG A 466 5.87 -6.71 14.64
N ASP A 467 6.04 -5.63 13.86
CA ASP A 467 5.35 -4.35 14.09
C ASP A 467 5.27 -3.51 12.82
N SER A 468 4.62 -2.35 12.91
CA SER A 468 4.48 -1.39 11.81
C SER A 468 5.82 -0.90 11.26
N GLY A 469 6.89 -0.88 12.05
CA GLY A 469 8.22 -0.46 11.61
C GLY A 469 8.83 -1.49 10.65
N ASP A 470 8.66 -2.77 10.94
CA ASP A 470 9.10 -3.85 10.05
C ASP A 470 8.28 -3.84 8.74
N ILE A 471 6.94 -3.60 8.82
CA ILE A 471 6.06 -3.42 7.65
C ILE A 471 6.57 -2.27 6.78
N ASP A 472 6.78 -1.09 7.36
CA ASP A 472 7.26 0.08 6.62
C ASP A 472 8.59 -0.19 5.93
N PHE A 473 9.54 -0.74 6.69
CA PHE A 473 10.91 -0.97 6.21
C PHE A 473 10.95 -1.94 5.02
N LEU A 474 10.19 -3.03 5.08
CA LEU A 474 10.17 -4.02 4.02
C LEU A 474 9.25 -3.63 2.86
N ALA A 475 8.12 -2.97 3.11
CA ALA A 475 7.22 -2.53 2.05
C ALA A 475 7.80 -1.36 1.24
N PHE A 476 8.34 -0.35 1.93
CA PHE A 476 8.79 0.86 1.25
C PHE A 476 10.32 0.91 1.10
N PRO A 477 10.80 1.29 -0.10
CA PRO A 477 10.09 1.92 -1.21
C PRO A 477 9.59 0.96 -2.33
N ARG A 478 9.78 -0.37 -2.24
CA ARG A 478 9.48 -1.32 -3.33
C ARG A 478 8.00 -1.34 -3.74
N LEU A 479 7.10 -1.19 -2.78
CA LEU A 479 5.66 -1.13 -3.05
C LEU A 479 5.32 -0.02 -4.06
N VAL A 480 6.03 1.13 -4.00
CA VAL A 480 5.82 2.24 -4.94
C VAL A 480 6.19 1.84 -6.37
N ALA A 481 7.21 0.98 -6.54
CA ALA A 481 7.57 0.44 -7.85
C ALA A 481 6.43 -0.41 -8.43
N ILE A 482 5.84 -1.30 -7.63
CA ILE A 482 4.70 -2.13 -8.04
C ILE A 482 3.45 -1.27 -8.31
N ALA A 483 3.21 -0.24 -7.48
CA ALA A 483 2.12 0.71 -7.69
C ALA A 483 2.25 1.43 -9.03
N GLU A 484 3.47 1.86 -9.40
CA GLU A 484 3.72 2.52 -10.69
C GLU A 484 3.52 1.57 -11.88
N LEU A 485 3.96 0.31 -11.78
CA LEU A 485 3.70 -0.69 -12.82
C LEU A 485 2.20 -0.95 -13.03
N GLY A 486 1.42 -0.87 -11.96
CA GLY A 486 -0.03 -1.06 -12.00
C GLY A 486 -0.80 0.16 -12.50
N TRP A 487 -0.33 1.35 -12.17
CA TRP A 487 -1.01 2.61 -12.47
C TRP A 487 -0.56 3.24 -13.79
N SER A 488 0.75 3.45 -13.96
CA SER A 488 1.30 4.28 -15.02
C SER A 488 1.28 3.58 -16.39
N PRO A 489 1.08 4.31 -17.48
CA PRO A 489 1.17 3.73 -18.81
C PRO A 489 2.60 3.23 -19.07
N ARG A 490 2.72 2.18 -19.88
CA ARG A 490 4.02 1.58 -20.22
C ARG A 490 5.06 2.58 -20.72
N ALA A 491 4.63 3.60 -21.45
CA ALA A 491 5.51 4.63 -21.98
C ALA A 491 6.18 5.49 -20.89
N ALA A 492 5.60 5.54 -19.69
CA ALA A 492 6.17 6.24 -18.52
C ALA A 492 7.17 5.39 -17.72
N HIS A 493 7.38 4.12 -18.09
CA HIS A 493 8.28 3.20 -17.41
C HIS A 493 9.74 3.54 -17.69
N ASP A 494 10.31 4.44 -16.90
CA ASP A 494 11.70 4.93 -16.98
C ASP A 494 12.35 4.96 -15.59
N TRP A 495 13.38 4.14 -15.41
CA TRP A 495 14.09 4.02 -14.12
C TRP A 495 14.71 5.35 -13.65
N SER A 496 15.27 6.13 -14.55
CA SER A 496 15.94 7.39 -14.18
C SER A 496 14.94 8.41 -13.64
N SER A 497 13.77 8.53 -14.30
CA SER A 497 12.65 9.34 -13.83
C SER A 497 12.09 8.80 -12.51
N PHE A 498 11.80 7.50 -12.42
CA PHE A 498 11.23 6.89 -11.22
C PHE A 498 12.13 7.11 -10.00
N ARG A 499 13.43 6.79 -10.09
CA ARG A 499 14.35 6.95 -8.95
C ARG A 499 14.50 8.40 -8.50
N ALA A 500 14.43 9.36 -9.41
CA ALA A 500 14.50 10.79 -9.07
C ALA A 500 13.25 11.23 -8.29
N ARG A 501 12.04 10.86 -8.76
CA ARG A 501 10.77 11.13 -8.08
C ARG A 501 10.70 10.44 -6.72
N LEU A 502 11.17 9.19 -6.64
CA LEU A 502 11.21 8.43 -5.41
C LEU A 502 12.14 9.07 -4.36
N GLY A 503 13.34 9.54 -4.79
CA GLY A 503 14.26 10.27 -3.92
C GLY A 503 13.65 11.56 -3.37
N ALA A 504 12.94 12.30 -4.22
CA ALA A 504 12.23 13.51 -3.82
C ALA A 504 11.03 13.24 -2.87
N TYR A 505 10.49 12.03 -2.86
CA TYR A 505 9.40 11.64 -1.96
C TYR A 505 9.88 11.33 -0.53
N GLY A 506 11.14 10.95 -0.33
CA GLY A 506 11.71 10.58 0.98
C GLY A 506 11.38 11.52 2.14
N PRO A 507 11.50 12.85 1.97
CA PRO A 507 11.11 13.82 3.00
C PRO A 507 9.66 13.72 3.48
N ARG A 508 8.72 13.22 2.65
CA ARG A 508 7.33 12.99 3.05
C ARG A 508 7.22 11.84 4.04
N TRP A 509 7.86 10.71 3.75
CA TRP A 509 7.90 9.56 4.66
C TRP A 509 8.51 9.92 6.01
N ILE A 510 9.61 10.70 6.01
CA ILE A 510 10.24 11.15 7.26
C ILE A 510 9.25 11.95 8.12
N ARG A 511 8.44 12.83 7.50
CA ARG A 511 7.44 13.64 8.21
C ARG A 511 6.25 12.82 8.71
N ASP A 512 5.86 11.79 7.96
CA ASP A 512 4.81 10.86 8.34
C ASP A 512 5.25 9.80 9.35
N GLY A 513 6.53 9.77 9.76
CA GLY A 513 7.10 8.75 10.63
C GLY A 513 7.13 7.36 10.00
N VAL A 514 7.26 7.26 8.67
CA VAL A 514 7.39 6.00 7.94
C VAL A 514 8.84 5.57 7.89
N GLY A 515 9.13 4.40 8.45
CA GLY A 515 10.49 3.83 8.54
C GLY A 515 10.89 3.05 7.28
N PHE A 516 11.09 3.72 6.15
CA PHE A 516 11.41 3.08 4.88
C PHE A 516 12.89 2.71 4.71
N HIS A 517 13.17 1.70 3.89
CA HIS A 517 14.54 1.34 3.49
C HIS A 517 15.17 2.42 2.60
N ARG A 518 16.31 2.95 3.03
CA ARG A 518 17.09 3.92 2.24
C ARG A 518 17.99 3.21 1.25
N SER A 519 17.38 2.70 0.17
CA SER A 519 18.10 2.02 -0.89
C SER A 519 19.28 2.84 -1.41
N PRO A 520 20.48 2.25 -1.57
CA PRO A 520 21.65 2.92 -2.16
C PRO A 520 21.46 3.23 -3.66
N GLN A 521 20.43 2.69 -4.30
CA GLN A 521 20.12 2.97 -5.69
C GLN A 521 19.42 4.32 -5.89
N ILE A 522 18.97 4.97 -4.81
CA ILE A 522 18.17 6.19 -4.82
C ILE A 522 18.95 7.33 -4.17
N ASN A 523 18.97 8.50 -4.80
CA ASN A 523 19.49 9.72 -4.20
C ASN A 523 18.39 10.34 -3.34
N TRP A 524 18.42 10.06 -2.05
CA TRP A 524 17.46 10.60 -1.09
C TRP A 524 17.78 12.07 -0.80
N SER A 525 16.83 12.98 -1.05
CA SER A 525 16.95 14.44 -0.80
C SER A 525 16.64 14.81 0.65
#